data_5f8b5d0487caeeae64cf4421f158215b
#
_entry.id   5f8b5d0487caeeae64cf4421f158215b
#
_cell.length_a   1.000
_cell.length_b   1.000
_cell.length_c   1.000
_cell.angle_alpha   90.00
_cell.angle_beta   90.00
_cell.angle_gamma   90.00
#
_symmetry.space_group_name_H-M   'P 1'
#
loop_
_entity.id
_entity.type
_entity.pdbx_description
1 polymer ?
#
loop_
_entity_poly.entity_id
_entity_poly.type
_entity_poly.pdbx_seq_one_letter_code
_entity_poly.pdbx_strand_id
1 'polypeptide(L)'
;ISCSLVGSEMCIRDSCYSVKCGCETSNCGLCTVFLNDKPVLSCSVLAVRADKCSVTTLEGLQEEAAEFVTFIADQGAEQCGFCNPGFVMNAIALFRENPYPDEDEIKEFLSGNLCRCSGYEGQLRGILDYLRVKKAKEASMENKENIAEEVK
;
A
#
# COMPACT_ATOMS: atom_id res chain seq x y z
N ILE A 1 -2.50 -2.58 29.24
CA ILE A 1 -1.87 -1.71 28.25
C ILE A 1 -2.57 -2.03 26.94
N SER A 2 -3.30 -1.06 26.39
CA SER A 2 -4.06 -1.26 25.15
C SER A 2 -3.10 -1.54 23.99
N CYS A 3 -3.40 -2.57 23.19
CA CYS A 3 -2.64 -2.90 21.97
C CYS A 3 -2.65 -1.80 20.91
N SER A 4 -3.48 -0.79 21.09
CA SER A 4 -3.58 0.38 20.21
C SER A 4 -2.34 1.28 20.22
N LEU A 5 -1.40 1.06 21.12
CA LEU A 5 -0.21 1.89 21.26
C LEU A 5 0.75 1.84 20.07
N VAL A 6 0.80 0.77 19.28
CA VAL A 6 1.65 0.75 18.09
C VAL A 6 0.98 1.45 16.90
N GLY A 7 -0.33 1.34 16.78
CA GLY A 7 -1.02 1.80 15.58
C GLY A 7 -1.49 3.25 15.60
N SER A 8 -2.23 3.65 16.60
CA SER A 8 -2.90 4.96 16.52
C SER A 8 -2.25 6.02 17.39
N GLU A 9 -1.89 5.70 18.62
CA GLU A 9 -1.39 6.72 19.54
C GLU A 9 0.09 7.05 19.38
N MET A 10 0.95 6.05 19.09
CA MET A 10 2.36 6.34 18.77
C MET A 10 2.46 7.14 17.48
N CYS A 11 1.77 6.69 16.42
CA CYS A 11 1.84 7.37 15.13
C CYS A 11 1.28 8.80 15.20
N ILE A 12 0.21 9.06 15.94
CA ILE A 12 -0.32 10.41 16.14
C ILE A 12 0.71 11.29 16.88
N ARG A 13 1.38 10.76 17.89
CA ARG A 13 2.43 11.49 18.63
C ARG A 13 3.65 11.78 17.77
N ASP A 14 3.99 10.85 16.87
CA ASP A 14 5.15 10.96 15.98
C ASP A 14 4.81 11.63 14.63
N SER A 15 3.63 12.26 14.53
CA SER A 15 3.14 12.94 13.32
C SER A 15 2.90 12.01 12.12
N CYS A 16 2.74 10.70 12.32
CA CYS A 16 2.40 9.72 11.29
C CYS A 16 0.88 9.58 11.16
N TYR A 17 0.24 10.54 10.52
CA TYR A 17 -1.22 10.61 10.43
C TYR A 17 -1.84 9.65 9.41
N SER A 18 -1.04 8.94 8.62
CA SER A 18 -1.51 7.94 7.65
C SER A 18 -2.10 6.70 8.32
N VAL A 19 -1.63 6.34 9.52
CA VAL A 19 -2.14 5.20 10.27
C VAL A 19 -3.47 5.56 10.92
N LYS A 20 -4.54 4.86 10.55
CA LYS A 20 -5.91 5.15 10.99
C LYS A 20 -6.44 4.05 11.90
N CYS A 21 -7.26 4.45 12.87
CA CYS A 21 -8.02 3.53 13.70
C CYS A 21 -9.46 3.47 13.17
N GLY A 22 -9.86 2.31 12.61
CA GLY A 22 -11.19 2.14 12.02
C GLY A 22 -12.04 1.08 12.71
N CYS A 23 -11.49 -0.09 13.01
CA CYS A 23 -12.28 -1.21 13.56
C CYS A 23 -11.75 -1.76 14.88
N GLU A 24 -10.46 -1.60 15.19
CA GLU A 24 -9.76 -2.19 16.36
C GLU A 24 -9.90 -3.72 16.50
N THR A 25 -10.35 -4.37 15.44
CA THR A 25 -10.67 -5.82 15.41
C THR A 25 -9.96 -6.56 14.27
N SER A 26 -8.91 -5.96 13.71
CA SER A 26 -8.07 -6.57 12.66
C SER A 26 -8.79 -6.88 11.33
N ASN A 27 -9.82 -6.10 10.98
CA ASN A 27 -10.63 -6.38 9.78
C ASN A 27 -10.55 -5.32 8.68
N CYS A 28 -10.23 -4.07 9.00
CA CYS A 28 -10.44 -2.98 8.03
C CYS A 28 -9.22 -2.54 7.23
N GLY A 29 -8.01 -2.99 7.57
CA GLY A 29 -6.78 -2.62 6.87
C GLY A 29 -6.29 -1.18 7.05
N LEU A 30 -7.01 -0.33 7.80
CA LEU A 30 -6.71 1.10 7.93
C LEU A 30 -5.46 1.39 8.77
N CYS A 31 -5.07 0.47 9.61
CA CYS A 31 -3.90 0.57 10.48
C CYS A 31 -2.68 -0.20 9.95
N THR A 32 -2.64 -0.52 8.66
CA THR A 32 -1.53 -1.25 8.06
C THR A 32 -0.25 -0.42 8.12
N VAL A 33 0.81 -1.05 8.60
CA VAL A 33 2.19 -0.55 8.61
C VAL A 33 3.12 -1.67 8.14
N PHE A 34 4.34 -1.34 7.75
CA PHE A 34 5.37 -2.36 7.59
C PHE A 34 6.15 -2.53 8.88
N LEU A 35 6.26 -3.76 9.33
CA LEU A 35 7.11 -4.18 10.43
C LEU A 35 8.22 -5.08 9.87
N ASN A 36 9.46 -4.59 9.85
CA ASN A 36 10.57 -5.23 9.16
C ASN A 36 10.20 -5.61 7.71
N ASP A 37 9.69 -4.63 6.96
CA ASP A 37 9.24 -4.70 5.55
C ASP A 37 8.06 -5.66 5.26
N LYS A 38 7.40 -6.19 6.29
CA LYS A 38 6.20 -7.01 6.12
C LYS A 38 4.95 -6.24 6.53
N PRO A 39 3.86 -6.31 5.74
CA PRO A 39 2.62 -5.64 6.09
C PRO A 39 1.98 -6.31 7.31
N VAL A 40 1.62 -5.50 8.30
CA VAL A 40 0.92 -5.94 9.51
C VAL A 40 -0.17 -4.96 9.89
N LEU A 41 -1.22 -5.47 10.50
CA LEU A 41 -2.26 -4.63 11.11
C LEU A 41 -1.77 -4.18 12.49
N SER A 42 -1.36 -2.94 12.63
CA SER A 42 -0.75 -2.42 13.87
C SER A 42 -1.66 -2.54 15.10
N CYS A 43 -2.99 -2.53 14.92
CA CYS A 43 -3.93 -2.76 16.02
C CYS A 43 -3.85 -4.18 16.62
N SER A 44 -3.23 -5.14 15.93
CA SER A 44 -3.05 -6.54 16.36
C SER A 44 -1.64 -6.85 16.82
N VAL A 45 -0.72 -5.90 16.73
CA VAL A 45 0.68 -6.08 17.14
C VAL A 45 0.86 -5.55 18.55
N LEU A 46 1.32 -6.40 19.46
CA LEU A 46 1.72 -5.97 20.79
C LEU A 46 2.98 -5.09 20.70
N ALA A 47 3.00 -3.96 21.36
CA ALA A 47 4.12 -3.01 21.34
C ALA A 47 5.47 -3.68 21.70
N VAL A 48 5.47 -4.63 22.64
CA VAL A 48 6.66 -5.38 23.04
C VAL A 48 7.24 -6.22 21.91
N ARG A 49 6.44 -6.62 20.91
CA ARG A 49 6.92 -7.35 19.72
C ARG A 49 7.55 -6.44 18.67
N ALA A 50 7.31 -5.15 18.76
CA ALA A 50 7.92 -4.16 17.89
C ALA A 50 9.25 -3.61 18.45
N ASP A 51 9.67 -4.07 19.65
CA ASP A 51 10.97 -3.67 20.21
C ASP A 51 12.10 -4.07 19.26
N LYS A 52 12.98 -3.12 18.95
CA LYS A 52 14.10 -3.27 18.01
C LYS A 52 13.69 -3.62 16.56
N CYS A 53 12.42 -3.50 16.21
CA CYS A 53 11.95 -3.64 14.83
C CYS A 53 11.91 -2.29 14.12
N SER A 54 12.06 -2.32 12.79
CA SER A 54 11.79 -1.17 11.95
C SER A 54 10.29 -1.10 11.67
N VAL A 55 9.68 0.07 11.92
CA VAL A 55 8.28 0.34 11.58
C VAL A 55 8.25 1.42 10.50
N THR A 56 7.63 1.11 9.36
CA THR A 56 7.48 2.06 8.25
C THR A 56 6.01 2.34 8.03
N THR A 57 5.65 3.61 8.01
CA THR A 57 4.31 4.11 7.66
C THR A 57 4.34 4.72 6.25
N LEU A 58 3.18 5.13 5.73
CA LEU A 58 3.09 5.72 4.39
C LEU A 58 3.92 7.01 4.24
N GLU A 59 4.15 7.73 5.33
CA GLU A 59 5.04 8.90 5.34
C GLU A 59 6.47 8.55 4.92
N GLY A 60 6.93 7.35 5.22
CA GLY A 60 8.23 6.83 4.81
C GLY A 60 8.28 6.24 3.40
N LEU A 61 7.14 6.12 2.70
CA LEU A 61 7.01 5.49 1.38
C LEU A 61 6.49 6.47 0.32
N GLN A 62 6.54 7.77 0.57
CA GLN A 62 5.97 8.77 -0.33
C GLN A 62 6.53 8.70 -1.75
N GLU A 63 7.84 8.50 -1.91
CA GLU A 63 8.48 8.39 -3.22
C GLU A 63 8.04 7.12 -3.96
N GLU A 64 7.98 5.98 -3.27
CA GLU A 64 7.53 4.70 -3.85
C GLU A 64 6.04 4.74 -4.22
N ALA A 65 5.23 5.40 -3.41
CA ALA A 65 3.78 5.52 -3.62
C ALA A 65 3.41 6.55 -4.69
N ALA A 66 4.25 7.56 -4.93
CA ALA A 66 3.89 8.77 -5.69
C ALA A 66 3.31 8.48 -7.08
N GLU A 67 3.93 7.59 -7.84
CA GLU A 67 3.43 7.23 -9.17
C GLU A 67 2.11 6.46 -9.07
N PHE A 68 2.04 5.47 -8.21
CA PHE A 68 0.86 4.62 -8.06
C PHE A 68 -0.40 5.40 -7.66
N VAL A 69 -0.28 6.32 -6.69
CA VAL A 69 -1.45 7.07 -6.19
C VAL A 69 -2.07 7.98 -7.25
N THR A 70 -1.32 8.42 -8.26
CA THR A 70 -1.88 9.21 -9.38
C THR A 70 -2.87 8.40 -10.19
N PHE A 71 -2.61 7.12 -10.43
CA PHE A 71 -3.53 6.23 -11.14
C PHE A 71 -4.83 5.99 -10.35
N ILE A 72 -4.75 5.94 -9.02
CA ILE A 72 -5.94 5.81 -8.16
C ILE A 72 -6.78 7.09 -8.21
N ALA A 73 -6.14 8.25 -8.16
CA ALA A 73 -6.80 9.55 -8.26
C ALA A 73 -7.48 9.75 -9.63
N ASP A 74 -6.80 9.39 -10.73
CA ASP A 74 -7.32 9.50 -12.09
C ASP A 74 -8.59 8.67 -12.33
N GLN A 75 -8.76 7.56 -11.61
CA GLN A 75 -9.99 6.76 -11.64
C GLN A 75 -11.14 7.33 -10.81
N GLY A 76 -10.94 8.47 -10.14
CA GLY A 76 -11.95 9.01 -9.21
C GLY A 76 -12.26 8.08 -8.04
N ALA A 77 -11.31 7.22 -7.69
CA ALA A 77 -11.48 6.24 -6.61
C ALA A 77 -11.45 6.87 -5.21
N GLU A 78 -11.07 8.12 -5.11
CA GLU A 78 -11.01 8.88 -3.87
C GLU A 78 -12.32 9.62 -3.61
N GLN A 79 -12.85 9.46 -2.38
CA GLN A 79 -13.98 10.26 -1.90
C GLN A 79 -13.61 10.90 -0.55
N CYS A 80 -13.82 10.20 0.58
CA CYS A 80 -13.43 10.77 1.87
C CYS A 80 -11.93 10.62 2.17
N GLY A 81 -11.20 9.76 1.47
CA GLY A 81 -9.75 9.54 1.60
C GLY A 81 -9.32 8.76 2.84
N PHE A 82 -10.25 8.41 3.74
CA PHE A 82 -9.90 7.81 5.03
C PHE A 82 -9.24 6.43 4.91
N CYS A 83 -9.64 5.62 3.93
CA CYS A 83 -9.08 4.28 3.69
C CYS A 83 -7.78 4.31 2.86
N ASN A 84 -7.49 5.39 2.14
CA ASN A 84 -6.42 5.43 1.16
C ASN A 84 -5.04 5.07 1.72
N PRO A 85 -4.61 5.57 2.89
CA PRO A 85 -3.27 5.22 3.40
C PRO A 85 -3.09 3.72 3.60
N GLY A 86 -4.03 3.05 4.26
CA GLY A 86 -3.97 1.61 4.48
C GLY A 86 -4.06 0.81 3.17
N PHE A 87 -4.90 1.27 2.23
CA PHE A 87 -5.01 0.68 0.90
C PHE A 87 -3.67 0.78 0.14
N VAL A 88 -3.05 1.95 0.11
CA VAL A 88 -1.76 2.18 -0.57
C VAL A 88 -0.66 1.31 0.06
N MET A 89 -0.59 1.23 1.39
CA MET A 89 0.36 0.37 2.09
C MET A 89 0.22 -1.10 1.66
N ASN A 90 -1.00 -1.63 1.60
CA ASN A 90 -1.24 -3.00 1.17
C ASN A 90 -1.01 -3.21 -0.33
N ALA A 91 -1.33 -2.24 -1.18
CA ALA A 91 -1.00 -2.32 -2.60
C ALA A 91 0.52 -2.37 -2.83
N ILE A 92 1.30 -1.55 -2.14
CA ILE A 92 2.77 -1.61 -2.19
C ILE A 92 3.28 -2.97 -1.70
N ALA A 93 2.69 -3.51 -0.62
CA ALA A 93 3.06 -4.84 -0.14
C ALA A 93 2.83 -5.92 -1.21
N LEU A 94 1.67 -5.87 -1.88
CA LEU A 94 1.35 -6.78 -2.98
C LEU A 94 2.38 -6.66 -4.12
N PHE A 95 2.72 -5.44 -4.54
CA PHE A 95 3.68 -5.22 -5.64
C PHE A 95 5.11 -5.65 -5.29
N ARG A 96 5.48 -5.64 -4.01
CA ARG A 96 6.76 -6.18 -3.54
C ARG A 96 6.78 -7.70 -3.52
N GLU A 97 5.65 -8.35 -3.21
CA GLU A 97 5.49 -9.80 -3.21
C GLU A 97 5.33 -10.36 -4.62
N ASN A 98 4.43 -9.78 -5.40
CA ASN A 98 4.20 -10.09 -6.80
C ASN A 98 4.16 -8.80 -7.63
N PRO A 99 5.21 -8.51 -8.45
CA PRO A 99 5.27 -7.30 -9.27
C PRO A 99 4.18 -7.16 -10.34
N TYR A 100 3.55 -8.28 -10.73
CA TYR A 100 2.52 -8.34 -11.78
C TYR A 100 1.36 -9.25 -11.38
N PRO A 101 0.64 -8.91 -10.30
CA PRO A 101 -0.50 -9.71 -9.85
C PRO A 101 -1.62 -9.68 -10.89
N ASP A 102 -2.35 -10.76 -10.99
CA ASP A 102 -3.58 -10.80 -11.75
C ASP A 102 -4.76 -10.15 -10.98
N GLU A 103 -5.91 -10.04 -11.64
CA GLU A 103 -7.07 -9.36 -11.05
C GLU A 103 -7.62 -10.09 -9.82
N ASP A 104 -7.58 -11.41 -9.82
CA ASP A 104 -8.10 -12.21 -8.70
C ASP A 104 -7.14 -12.15 -7.50
N GLU A 105 -5.83 -12.19 -7.73
CA GLU A 105 -4.80 -11.98 -6.71
C GLU A 105 -4.93 -10.57 -6.07
N ILE A 106 -5.17 -9.53 -6.88
CA ILE A 106 -5.41 -8.17 -6.38
C ILE A 106 -6.63 -8.14 -5.46
N LYS A 107 -7.75 -8.72 -5.89
CA LYS A 107 -8.99 -8.75 -5.11
C LYS A 107 -8.82 -9.52 -3.81
N GLU A 108 -8.17 -10.67 -3.86
CA GLU A 108 -7.91 -11.49 -2.67
C GLU A 108 -7.02 -10.76 -1.67
N PHE A 109 -5.89 -10.22 -2.12
CA PHE A 109 -4.93 -9.53 -1.25
C PHE A 109 -5.53 -8.29 -0.59
N LEU A 110 -6.34 -7.53 -1.33
CA LEU A 110 -6.95 -6.29 -0.85
C LEU A 110 -8.32 -6.49 -0.18
N SER A 111 -8.81 -7.71 -0.08
CA SER A 111 -10.12 -8.01 0.54
C SER A 111 -10.25 -7.52 1.98
N GLY A 112 -9.13 -7.40 2.71
CA GLY A 112 -9.07 -6.86 4.06
C GLY A 112 -9.04 -5.32 4.14
N ASN A 113 -9.04 -4.60 3.01
CA ASN A 113 -9.04 -3.14 2.98
C ASN A 113 -10.45 -2.60 2.79
N LEU A 114 -11.10 -2.22 3.89
CA LEU A 114 -12.50 -1.80 3.85
C LEU A 114 -12.66 -0.33 3.47
N CYS A 115 -13.49 -0.08 2.46
CA CYS A 115 -13.91 1.24 2.05
C CYS A 115 -15.45 1.32 2.03
N ARG A 116 -16.02 2.38 2.58
CA ARG A 116 -17.49 2.60 2.58
C ARG A 116 -17.96 3.47 1.42
N CYS A 117 -17.04 4.12 0.72
CA CYS A 117 -17.37 5.15 -0.26
C CYS A 117 -17.16 4.71 -1.71
N SER A 118 -16.02 4.08 -2.05
CA SER A 118 -15.56 3.92 -3.43
C SER A 118 -16.22 2.77 -4.20
N GLY A 119 -16.75 1.76 -3.52
CA GLY A 119 -17.25 0.53 -4.15
C GLY A 119 -16.15 -0.35 -4.78
N TYR A 120 -14.87 -0.03 -4.55
CA TYR A 120 -13.65 -0.80 -4.93
C TYR A 120 -13.30 -0.81 -6.42
N GLU A 121 -14.25 -0.69 -7.33
CA GLU A 121 -14.04 -0.77 -8.78
C GLU A 121 -13.04 0.26 -9.32
N GLY A 122 -13.10 1.50 -8.84
CA GLY A 122 -12.14 2.54 -9.22
C GLY A 122 -10.73 2.21 -8.73
N GLN A 123 -10.60 1.66 -7.54
CA GLN A 123 -9.32 1.23 -6.98
C GLN A 123 -8.71 0.08 -7.80
N LEU A 124 -9.51 -0.92 -8.17
CA LEU A 124 -9.07 -2.04 -9.00
C LEU A 124 -8.61 -1.57 -10.38
N ARG A 125 -9.39 -0.70 -11.06
CA ARG A 125 -8.99 -0.14 -12.36
C ARG A 125 -7.69 0.64 -12.26
N GLY A 126 -7.52 1.45 -11.21
CA GLY A 126 -6.29 2.22 -10.99
C GLY A 126 -5.06 1.31 -10.83
N ILE A 127 -5.18 0.20 -10.11
CA ILE A 127 -4.11 -0.80 -9.99
C ILE A 127 -3.79 -1.41 -11.35
N LEU A 128 -4.80 -1.87 -12.09
CA LEU A 128 -4.61 -2.52 -13.39
C LEU A 128 -3.97 -1.57 -14.41
N ASP A 129 -4.37 -0.30 -14.43
CA ASP A 129 -3.78 0.71 -15.31
C ASP A 129 -2.33 1.02 -14.92
N TYR A 130 -2.03 1.14 -13.63
CA TYR A 130 -0.66 1.29 -13.14
C TYR A 130 0.23 0.12 -13.58
N LEU A 131 -0.21 -1.12 -13.37
CA LEU A 131 0.55 -2.31 -13.76
C LEU A 131 0.77 -2.40 -15.27
N ARG A 132 -0.23 -2.01 -16.08
CA ARG A 132 -0.11 -1.95 -17.54
C ARG A 132 0.97 -0.96 -17.99
N VAL A 133 0.98 0.24 -17.40
CA VAL A 133 1.98 1.28 -17.73
C VAL A 133 3.36 0.88 -17.23
N LYS A 134 3.47 0.31 -16.04
CA LYS A 134 4.72 -0.19 -15.47
C LYS A 134 5.34 -1.24 -16.40
N LYS A 135 4.58 -2.25 -16.82
CA LYS A 135 5.03 -3.29 -17.74
C LYS A 135 5.49 -2.74 -19.11
N ALA A 136 4.78 -1.74 -19.64
CA ALA A 136 5.17 -1.10 -20.90
C ALA A 136 6.48 -0.30 -20.76
N LYS A 137 6.70 0.35 -19.62
CA LYS A 137 7.96 1.07 -19.34
C LYS A 137 9.14 0.11 -19.26
N GLU A 138 9.00 -1.00 -18.54
CA GLU A 138 10.07 -2.00 -18.39
C GLU A 138 10.43 -2.64 -19.74
N ALA A 139 9.45 -3.05 -20.54
CA ALA A 139 9.69 -3.56 -21.89
C ALA A 139 10.39 -2.56 -22.83
N SER A 140 10.13 -1.26 -22.63
CA SER A 140 10.78 -0.20 -23.39
C SER A 140 12.24 0.04 -22.95
N MET A 141 12.54 -0.20 -21.69
CA MET A 141 13.91 -0.08 -21.16
C MET A 141 14.77 -1.26 -21.60
N GLU A 142 14.26 -2.50 -21.50
CA GLU A 142 14.94 -3.71 -21.98
C GLU A 142 15.30 -3.62 -23.47
N ASN A 143 14.38 -3.10 -24.31
CA ASN A 143 14.66 -2.90 -25.74
C ASN A 143 15.80 -1.87 -25.99
N LYS A 144 15.89 -0.84 -25.16
CA LYS A 144 16.98 0.15 -25.29
C LYS A 144 18.33 -0.40 -24.87
N GLU A 145 18.38 -1.23 -23.84
CA GLU A 145 19.60 -1.88 -23.38
C GLU A 145 20.13 -2.89 -24.42
N ASN A 146 19.24 -3.71 -24.99
CA ASN A 146 19.59 -4.68 -26.03
C ASN A 146 20.16 -3.98 -27.29
N ILE A 147 19.57 -2.85 -27.72
CA ILE A 147 20.09 -2.07 -28.87
C ILE A 147 21.45 -1.44 -28.52
N ALA A 148 21.69 -1.04 -27.29
CA ALA A 148 22.96 -0.46 -26.88
C ALA A 148 24.10 -1.50 -26.77
N GLU A 149 23.77 -2.78 -26.55
CA GLU A 149 24.74 -3.89 -26.56
C GLU A 149 25.08 -4.36 -27.96
N GLU A 150 24.13 -4.31 -28.91
CA GLU A 150 24.39 -4.69 -30.32
C GLU A 150 25.24 -3.66 -31.10
N VAL A 151 25.41 -2.45 -30.59
CA VAL A 151 26.18 -1.36 -31.22
C VAL A 151 27.62 -1.27 -30.68
N LYS A 152 28.02 -2.15 -29.77
CA LYS A 152 29.40 -2.24 -29.26
C LYS A 152 30.20 -3.34 -29.95
#